data_45a073bceeacf84716c55c4a5e141cba
#
_entry.id   45a073bceeacf84716c55c4a5e141cba
#
_cell.length_a   1.000
_cell.length_b   1.000
_cell.length_c   1.000
_cell.angle_alpha   90.00
_cell.angle_beta   90.00
_cell.angle_gamma   90.00
#
_symmetry.space_group_name_H-M   'P 1'
#
loop_
_entity.id
_entity.type
_entity.pdbx_description
1 polymer ?
#
loop_
_entity_poly.entity_id
_entity_poly.type
_entity_poly.pdbx_seq_one_letter_code
_entity_poly.pdbx_strand_id
1 'polypeptide(L)'
;HLNPENARNRRNVVFAQMEKYKYLTHAKADSLRKLPLTVKYSKDNRKGMTEYFLVQVRNEAEQILDNLPLSGEEKPDIEKDGLVITTTMNLQLQRYAVASLQEHLSVMQKRLEEQYRTPEGRKILDQITDRELRRLKLRKRENEKNSQEIFDWSGPHTEVISVRDSLKKSLLLLHAGVLALDPHTGAVKAWIGGIDFRTQPYDQILARRQMASTFKPVIYSAALEDGMDPCEYLDNDSVSVEGFDD
;
A
#
# COMPACT_ATOMS: atom_id res chain seq x y z
N HIS A 1 7.47 -1.06 23.60
CA HIS A 1 8.83 -0.56 23.33
C HIS A 1 8.93 0.95 23.41
N LEU A 2 7.86 1.70 23.12
CA LEU A 2 7.82 3.17 23.23
C LEU A 2 7.79 3.65 24.68
N ASN A 3 7.21 2.88 25.59
CA ASN A 3 7.10 3.20 27.02
C ASN A 3 7.53 1.99 27.89
N PRO A 4 8.83 1.77 28.08
CA PRO A 4 9.33 0.59 28.80
C PRO A 4 8.89 0.52 30.26
N GLU A 5 8.76 1.67 30.94
CA GLU A 5 8.25 1.71 32.32
C GLU A 5 6.78 1.28 32.40
N ASN A 6 5.92 1.77 31.55
CA ASN A 6 4.51 1.37 31.51
C ASN A 6 4.38 -0.13 31.17
N ALA A 7 5.20 -0.64 30.26
CA ALA A 7 5.23 -2.07 29.93
C ALA A 7 5.69 -2.92 31.13
N ARG A 8 6.70 -2.48 31.86
CA ARG A 8 7.17 -3.13 33.09
C ARG A 8 6.08 -3.13 34.17
N ASN A 9 5.46 -2.01 34.39
CA ASN A 9 4.35 -1.87 35.37
C ASN A 9 3.20 -2.80 35.01
N ARG A 10 2.79 -2.84 33.74
CA ARG A 10 1.72 -3.73 33.27
C ARG A 10 2.09 -5.21 33.47
N ARG A 11 3.32 -5.62 33.13
CA ARG A 11 3.83 -6.97 33.39
C ARG A 11 3.74 -7.31 34.87
N ASN A 12 4.16 -6.39 35.75
CA ASN A 12 4.18 -6.63 37.19
C ASN A 12 2.75 -6.75 37.78
N VAL A 13 1.78 -6.01 37.22
CA VAL A 13 0.35 -6.18 37.56
C VAL A 13 -0.12 -7.59 37.17
N VAL A 14 0.26 -8.10 36.01
CA VAL A 14 -0.07 -9.46 35.57
C VAL A 14 0.52 -10.49 36.55
N PHE A 15 1.79 -10.35 36.94
CA PHE A 15 2.40 -11.26 37.95
C PHE A 15 1.70 -11.20 39.30
N ALA A 16 1.23 -10.03 39.73
CA ALA A 16 0.44 -9.90 40.97
C ALA A 16 -0.91 -10.62 40.84
N GLN A 17 -1.58 -10.55 39.70
CA GLN A 17 -2.81 -11.30 39.49
C GLN A 17 -2.56 -12.81 39.42
N MET A 18 -1.50 -13.27 38.77
CA MET A 18 -1.11 -14.69 38.74
C MET A 18 -0.81 -15.22 40.12
N GLU A 19 -0.16 -14.43 40.98
CA GLU A 19 0.07 -14.75 42.39
C GLU A 19 -1.25 -14.83 43.18
N LYS A 20 -2.13 -13.81 43.04
CA LYS A 20 -3.44 -13.77 43.69
C LYS A 20 -4.30 -15.01 43.35
N TYR A 21 -4.27 -15.43 42.08
CA TYR A 21 -5.02 -16.61 41.64
C TYR A 21 -4.26 -17.93 41.72
N LYS A 22 -3.10 -17.96 42.48
CA LYS A 22 -2.31 -19.15 42.75
C LYS A 22 -1.66 -19.83 41.53
N TYR A 23 -1.53 -19.14 40.41
CA TYR A 23 -0.76 -19.60 39.25
C TYR A 23 0.76 -19.48 39.50
N LEU A 24 1.18 -18.55 40.36
CA LEU A 24 2.57 -18.37 40.78
C LEU A 24 2.65 -18.35 42.29
N THR A 25 3.76 -18.92 42.84
CA THR A 25 4.09 -18.71 44.24
C THR A 25 4.65 -17.31 44.46
N HIS A 26 4.54 -16.77 45.69
CA HIS A 26 5.06 -15.45 46.03
C HIS A 26 6.54 -15.28 45.66
N ALA A 27 7.41 -16.27 46.04
CA ALA A 27 8.83 -16.25 45.74
C ALA A 27 9.12 -16.19 44.20
N LYS A 28 8.32 -16.92 43.41
CA LYS A 28 8.45 -16.92 41.94
C LYS A 28 8.02 -15.59 41.33
N ALA A 29 6.90 -15.03 41.83
CA ALA A 29 6.40 -13.73 41.36
C ALA A 29 7.41 -12.60 41.67
N ASP A 30 7.98 -12.58 42.84
CA ASP A 30 9.02 -11.61 43.23
C ASP A 30 10.30 -11.73 42.41
N SER A 31 10.74 -12.95 42.14
CA SER A 31 11.89 -13.21 41.27
C SER A 31 11.64 -12.66 39.85
N LEU A 32 10.45 -12.91 39.28
CA LEU A 32 10.09 -12.45 37.95
C LEU A 32 9.94 -10.92 37.85
N ARG A 33 9.42 -10.25 38.89
CA ARG A 33 9.32 -8.79 38.96
C ARG A 33 10.69 -8.10 38.91
N LYS A 34 11.73 -8.73 39.46
CA LYS A 34 13.09 -8.18 39.47
C LYS A 34 13.81 -8.28 38.12
N LEU A 35 13.37 -9.16 37.25
CA LEU A 35 13.98 -9.33 35.94
C LEU A 35 13.79 -8.07 35.08
N PRO A 36 14.80 -7.67 34.30
CA PRO A 36 14.67 -6.58 33.34
C PRO A 36 13.63 -6.93 32.27
N LEU A 37 13.02 -5.92 31.68
CA LEU A 37 12.13 -6.10 30.54
C LEU A 37 12.98 -6.21 29.28
N THR A 38 13.27 -7.42 28.84
CA THR A 38 13.95 -7.68 27.56
C THR A 38 12.92 -7.71 26.45
N VAL A 39 12.74 -6.60 25.76
CA VAL A 39 11.87 -6.53 24.58
C VAL A 39 12.73 -6.79 23.34
N LYS A 40 12.59 -7.96 22.74
CA LYS A 40 13.08 -8.20 21.38
C LYS A 40 11.98 -7.70 20.40
N TYR A 41 11.92 -6.39 20.21
CA TYR A 41 11.06 -5.84 19.19
C TYR A 41 11.72 -6.08 17.83
N SER A 42 11.27 -7.09 17.12
CA SER A 42 11.43 -7.10 15.68
C SER A 42 10.23 -6.31 15.11
N LYS A 43 10.48 -5.13 14.54
CA LYS A 43 9.53 -4.59 13.57
C LYS A 43 9.32 -5.73 12.59
N ASP A 44 8.09 -6.22 12.49
CA ASP A 44 7.80 -7.35 11.61
C ASP A 44 8.21 -6.94 10.20
N ASN A 45 9.44 -7.28 9.85
CA ASN A 45 10.03 -7.05 8.54
C ASN A 45 9.47 -8.11 7.59
N ARG A 46 8.16 -8.29 7.60
CA ARG A 46 7.51 -8.97 6.49
C ARG A 46 7.76 -8.12 5.26
N LYS A 47 8.92 -8.29 4.67
CA LYS A 47 9.20 -7.89 3.30
C LYS A 47 8.38 -8.81 2.41
N GLY A 48 7.05 -8.67 2.52
CA GLY A 48 6.13 -9.51 1.80
C GLY A 48 5.90 -8.94 0.43
N MET A 49 6.20 -9.70 -0.60
CA MET A 49 5.75 -9.41 -1.97
C MET A 49 4.23 -9.43 -2.10
N THR A 50 3.51 -9.73 -1.01
CA THR A 50 2.06 -10.01 -0.99
C THR A 50 1.28 -9.07 -0.08
N GLU A 51 1.91 -8.07 0.55
CA GLU A 51 1.28 -7.23 1.58
C GLU A 51 0.03 -6.52 1.10
N TYR A 52 0.04 -5.92 -0.09
CA TYR A 52 -1.15 -5.31 -0.68
C TYR A 52 -2.28 -6.32 -0.88
N PHE A 53 -1.94 -7.51 -1.38
CA PHE A 53 -2.91 -8.59 -1.58
C PHE A 53 -3.51 -9.08 -0.26
N LEU A 54 -2.68 -9.25 0.77
CA LEU A 54 -3.15 -9.72 2.07
C LEU A 54 -4.14 -8.75 2.73
N VAL A 55 -4.01 -7.45 2.49
CA VAL A 55 -5.01 -6.46 2.93
C VAL A 55 -6.36 -6.73 2.26
N GLN A 56 -6.36 -7.01 0.95
CA GLN A 56 -7.60 -7.29 0.21
C GLN A 56 -8.21 -8.62 0.66
N VAL A 57 -7.39 -9.66 0.81
CA VAL A 57 -7.83 -10.96 1.33
C VAL A 57 -8.48 -10.82 2.71
N ARG A 58 -7.87 -10.03 3.59
CA ARG A 58 -8.42 -9.76 4.91
C ARG A 58 -9.78 -9.07 4.82
N ASN A 59 -9.87 -7.99 4.05
CA ASN A 59 -11.11 -7.23 3.88
C ASN A 59 -12.25 -8.10 3.32
N GLU A 60 -11.94 -8.93 2.33
CA GLU A 60 -12.91 -9.84 1.73
C GLU A 60 -13.33 -10.94 2.72
N ALA A 61 -12.38 -11.51 3.46
CA ALA A 61 -12.67 -12.51 4.49
C ALA A 61 -13.57 -11.94 5.61
N GLU A 62 -13.30 -10.74 6.09
CA GLU A 62 -14.14 -10.04 7.07
C GLU A 62 -15.56 -9.84 6.52
N GLN A 63 -15.72 -9.41 5.27
CA GLN A 63 -17.03 -9.28 4.62
C GLN A 63 -17.77 -10.62 4.50
N ILE A 64 -17.06 -11.70 4.16
CA ILE A 64 -17.65 -13.04 4.10
C ILE A 64 -18.14 -13.48 5.48
N LEU A 65 -17.32 -13.30 6.53
CA LEU A 65 -17.66 -13.65 7.91
C LEU A 65 -18.86 -12.85 8.42
N ASP A 66 -18.90 -11.55 8.11
CA ASP A 66 -20.00 -10.66 8.50
C ASP A 66 -21.33 -11.04 7.86
N ASN A 67 -21.30 -11.60 6.66
CA ASN A 67 -22.48 -12.01 5.92
C ASN A 67 -22.89 -13.48 6.15
N LEU A 68 -22.19 -14.24 7.03
CA LEU A 68 -22.58 -15.60 7.35
C LEU A 68 -23.97 -15.63 8.03
N PRO A 69 -24.90 -16.47 7.56
CA PRO A 69 -26.25 -16.59 8.13
C PRO A 69 -26.24 -17.45 9.40
N LEU A 70 -25.53 -16.98 10.45
CA LEU A 70 -25.46 -17.67 11.74
C LEU A 70 -26.59 -17.19 12.64
N SER A 71 -27.46 -18.11 13.04
CA SER A 71 -28.57 -17.84 13.98
C SER A 71 -28.16 -18.28 15.39
N GLY A 72 -27.81 -17.34 16.25
CA GLY A 72 -27.59 -17.58 17.69
C GLY A 72 -26.16 -18.02 18.09
N GLU A 73 -25.22 -18.15 17.17
CA GLU A 73 -23.80 -18.38 17.44
C GLU A 73 -22.97 -17.11 17.22
N GLU A 74 -21.90 -16.97 17.96
CA GLU A 74 -20.92 -15.90 17.69
C GLU A 74 -20.28 -16.11 16.33
N LYS A 75 -20.17 -15.04 15.53
CA LYS A 75 -19.48 -15.09 14.24
C LYS A 75 -18.00 -15.33 14.46
N PRO A 76 -17.35 -16.15 13.61
CA PRO A 76 -15.91 -16.35 13.69
C PRO A 76 -15.15 -15.02 13.58
N ASP A 77 -14.14 -14.86 14.41
CA ASP A 77 -13.27 -13.69 14.48
C ASP A 77 -11.94 -14.01 13.78
N ILE A 78 -11.61 -13.25 12.73
CA ILE A 78 -10.41 -13.47 11.92
C ILE A 78 -9.11 -13.38 12.74
N GLU A 79 -9.14 -12.66 13.86
CA GLU A 79 -7.97 -12.46 14.73
C GLU A 79 -7.84 -13.51 15.83
N LYS A 80 -8.93 -14.18 16.21
CA LYS A 80 -8.96 -15.06 17.41
C LYS A 80 -9.10 -16.52 17.10
N ASP A 81 -9.81 -16.87 16.04
CA ASP A 81 -10.28 -18.25 15.83
C ASP A 81 -9.33 -19.10 14.98
N GLY A 82 -8.16 -18.54 14.61
CA GLY A 82 -7.12 -19.30 13.90
C GLY A 82 -7.56 -19.79 12.52
N LEU A 83 -8.34 -18.99 11.81
CA LEU A 83 -8.89 -19.33 10.50
C LEU A 83 -7.78 -19.55 9.46
N VAL A 84 -7.99 -20.54 8.58
CA VAL A 84 -7.10 -20.80 7.44
C VAL A 84 -7.78 -20.30 6.17
N ILE A 85 -7.18 -19.30 5.53
CA ILE A 85 -7.69 -18.69 4.30
C ILE A 85 -6.87 -19.18 3.11
N THR A 86 -7.48 -19.93 2.21
CA THR A 86 -6.86 -20.39 0.96
C THR A 86 -7.17 -19.39 -0.16
N THR A 87 -6.13 -18.96 -0.89
CA THR A 87 -6.26 -17.99 -1.98
C THR A 87 -5.86 -18.59 -3.31
N THR A 88 -6.18 -17.87 -4.41
CA THR A 88 -5.88 -18.30 -5.79
C THR A 88 -4.54 -17.79 -6.31
N MET A 89 -3.78 -17.06 -5.48
CA MET A 89 -2.50 -16.46 -5.87
C MET A 89 -1.49 -17.53 -6.29
N ASN A 90 -0.79 -17.26 -7.40
CA ASN A 90 0.37 -18.01 -7.81
C ASN A 90 1.64 -17.30 -7.34
N LEU A 91 2.29 -17.83 -6.31
CA LEU A 91 3.45 -17.20 -5.69
C LEU A 91 4.64 -17.04 -6.66
N GLN A 92 4.79 -17.95 -7.62
CA GLN A 92 5.85 -17.85 -8.61
C GLN A 92 5.59 -16.71 -9.59
N LEU A 93 4.35 -16.57 -10.07
CA LEU A 93 3.95 -15.45 -10.92
C LEU A 93 4.08 -14.11 -10.18
N GLN A 94 3.67 -14.06 -8.90
CA GLN A 94 3.84 -12.89 -8.04
C GLN A 94 5.32 -12.47 -7.96
N ARG A 95 6.24 -13.42 -7.75
CA ARG A 95 7.69 -13.16 -7.70
C ARG A 95 8.22 -12.58 -9.01
N TYR A 96 7.83 -13.16 -10.14
CA TYR A 96 8.26 -12.67 -11.46
C TYR A 96 7.73 -11.27 -11.72
N ALA A 97 6.48 -11.02 -11.41
CA ALA A 97 5.86 -9.72 -11.60
C ALA A 97 6.52 -8.63 -10.73
N VAL A 98 6.83 -8.94 -9.46
CA VAL A 98 7.57 -8.01 -8.57
C VAL A 98 8.96 -7.71 -9.13
N ALA A 99 9.71 -8.74 -9.53
CA ALA A 99 11.06 -8.57 -10.07
C ALA A 99 11.05 -7.72 -11.35
N SER A 100 10.16 -8.02 -12.29
CA SER A 100 10.03 -7.27 -13.56
C SER A 100 9.62 -5.82 -13.31
N LEU A 101 8.69 -5.58 -12.37
CA LEU A 101 8.28 -4.22 -12.01
C LEU A 101 9.45 -3.43 -11.43
N GLN A 102 10.20 -4.01 -10.50
CA GLN A 102 11.36 -3.35 -9.88
C GLN A 102 12.45 -3.04 -10.88
N GLU A 103 12.79 -4.00 -11.74
CA GLU A 103 13.79 -3.82 -12.80
C GLU A 103 13.40 -2.68 -13.74
N HIS A 104 12.18 -2.73 -14.27
CA HIS A 104 11.70 -1.72 -15.22
C HIS A 104 11.58 -0.33 -14.61
N LEU A 105 10.91 -0.21 -13.45
CA LEU A 105 10.69 1.11 -12.84
C LEU A 105 11.98 1.73 -12.32
N SER A 106 12.97 0.96 -11.88
CA SER A 106 14.27 1.51 -11.46
C SER A 106 15.00 2.23 -12.61
N VAL A 107 14.87 1.72 -13.83
CA VAL A 107 15.41 2.37 -15.04
C VAL A 107 14.60 3.60 -15.42
N MET A 108 13.26 3.48 -15.41
CA MET A 108 12.37 4.60 -15.72
C MET A 108 12.49 5.75 -14.73
N GLN A 109 12.70 5.43 -13.44
CA GLN A 109 12.93 6.42 -12.39
C GLN A 109 14.14 7.30 -12.69
N LYS A 110 15.28 6.69 -13.11
CA LYS A 110 16.48 7.45 -13.47
C LYS A 110 16.20 8.43 -14.62
N ARG A 111 15.49 7.99 -15.65
CA ARG A 111 15.11 8.84 -16.79
C ARG A 111 14.23 10.01 -16.36
N LEU A 112 13.25 9.74 -15.48
CA LEU A 112 12.38 10.79 -14.93
C LEU A 112 13.20 11.81 -14.12
N GLU A 113 14.08 11.35 -13.24
CA GLU A 113 14.94 12.24 -12.45
C GLU A 113 15.85 13.10 -13.34
N GLU A 114 16.44 12.54 -14.40
CA GLU A 114 17.24 13.29 -15.37
C GLU A 114 16.42 14.40 -16.03
N GLN A 115 15.18 14.13 -16.41
CA GLN A 115 14.28 15.13 -16.99
C GLN A 115 14.01 16.28 -16.03
N TYR A 116 13.82 15.98 -14.74
CA TYR A 116 13.59 17.00 -13.70
C TYR A 116 14.87 17.67 -13.16
N ARG A 117 16.07 17.23 -13.60
CA ARG A 117 17.34 17.92 -13.34
C ARG A 117 17.60 19.10 -14.26
N THR A 118 16.88 19.22 -15.37
CA THR A 118 16.94 20.40 -16.25
C THR A 118 16.43 21.66 -15.53
N PRO A 119 16.82 22.86 -15.96
CA PRO A 119 16.30 24.11 -15.36
C PRO A 119 14.77 24.19 -15.39
N GLU A 120 14.16 23.84 -16.52
CA GLU A 120 12.71 23.81 -16.72
C GLU A 120 12.06 22.76 -15.82
N GLY A 121 12.60 21.55 -15.78
CA GLY A 121 12.11 20.46 -14.95
C GLY A 121 12.14 20.81 -13.46
N ARG A 122 13.23 21.42 -12.98
CA ARG A 122 13.33 21.92 -11.59
C ARG A 122 12.25 22.96 -11.27
N LYS A 123 12.04 23.91 -12.19
CA LYS A 123 11.00 24.94 -12.01
C LYS A 123 9.61 24.31 -11.89
N ILE A 124 9.30 23.34 -12.75
CA ILE A 124 8.02 22.61 -12.71
C ILE A 124 7.86 21.85 -11.40
N LEU A 125 8.89 21.11 -10.98
CA LEU A 125 8.89 20.37 -9.72
C LEU A 125 8.67 21.28 -8.52
N ASP A 126 9.35 22.44 -8.49
CA ASP A 126 9.19 23.44 -7.43
C ASP A 126 7.76 23.97 -7.38
N GLN A 127 7.15 24.27 -8.54
CA GLN A 127 5.76 24.73 -8.61
C GLN A 127 4.78 23.68 -8.09
N ILE A 128 4.97 22.42 -8.48
CA ILE A 128 4.14 21.30 -8.01
C ILE A 128 4.32 21.12 -6.50
N THR A 129 5.56 21.14 -6.02
CA THR A 129 5.88 21.02 -4.60
C THR A 129 5.24 22.14 -3.77
N ASP A 130 5.31 23.39 -4.24
CA ASP A 130 4.69 24.54 -3.59
C ASP A 130 3.16 24.43 -3.53
N ARG A 131 2.52 23.91 -4.59
CA ARG A 131 1.10 23.64 -4.62
C ARG A 131 0.71 22.59 -3.59
N GLU A 132 1.47 21.49 -3.53
CA GLU A 132 1.21 20.39 -2.59
C GLU A 132 1.47 20.77 -1.13
N LEU A 133 2.53 21.55 -0.85
CA LEU A 133 2.78 22.10 0.49
C LEU A 133 1.62 22.96 0.99
N ARG A 134 1.00 23.74 0.08
CA ARG A 134 -0.20 24.54 0.41
C ARG A 134 -1.39 23.64 0.66
N ARG A 135 -1.65 22.66 -0.23
CA ARG A 135 -2.76 21.70 -0.10
C ARG A 135 -2.70 20.92 1.21
N LEU A 136 -1.51 20.48 1.59
CA LEU A 136 -1.26 19.71 2.82
C LEU A 136 -1.09 20.60 4.08
N LYS A 137 -1.16 21.93 3.94
CA LYS A 137 -0.93 22.91 5.02
C LYS A 137 0.45 22.80 5.68
N LEU A 138 1.45 22.34 4.94
CA LEU A 138 2.83 22.12 5.41
C LEU A 138 3.79 23.28 5.13
N ARG A 139 3.34 24.35 4.46
CA ARG A 139 4.19 25.48 4.04
C ARG A 139 5.00 26.11 5.18
N LYS A 140 4.42 26.24 6.38
CA LYS A 140 5.10 26.82 7.54
C LYS A 140 6.21 25.92 8.11
N ARG A 141 6.17 24.63 7.80
CA ARG A 141 7.09 23.61 8.30
C ARG A 141 8.00 23.05 7.21
N GLU A 142 8.03 23.64 6.03
CA GLU A 142 8.72 23.09 4.86
C GLU A 142 10.23 22.85 5.09
N ASN A 143 10.87 23.67 5.93
CA ASN A 143 12.29 23.57 6.24
C ASN A 143 12.61 22.74 7.49
N GLU A 144 11.57 22.26 8.22
CA GLU A 144 11.78 21.38 9.38
C GLU A 144 12.38 20.05 8.92
N LYS A 145 13.49 19.67 9.54
CA LYS A 145 14.16 18.40 9.28
C LYS A 145 13.71 17.36 10.30
N ASN A 146 13.26 16.24 9.82
CA ASN A 146 12.82 15.11 10.65
C ASN A 146 13.42 13.81 10.11
N SER A 147 13.61 12.84 11.01
CA SER A 147 13.96 11.48 10.62
C SER A 147 12.73 10.81 10.01
N GLN A 148 12.80 10.51 8.72
CA GLN A 148 11.70 9.89 7.96
C GLN A 148 12.17 8.60 7.31
N GLU A 149 11.28 7.62 7.24
CA GLU A 149 11.49 6.43 6.44
C GLU A 149 11.06 6.75 5.01
N ILE A 150 11.98 6.67 4.08
CA ILE A 150 11.76 6.91 2.65
C ILE A 150 12.16 5.68 1.86
N PHE A 151 11.61 5.58 0.67
CA PHE A 151 11.95 4.55 -0.31
C PHE A 151 12.79 5.16 -1.43
N ASP A 152 13.82 4.45 -1.81
CA ASP A 152 14.47 4.53 -3.11
C ASP A 152 14.68 3.13 -3.68
N TRP A 153 15.25 3.02 -4.89
CA TRP A 153 15.40 1.72 -5.56
C TRP A 153 16.52 0.83 -4.97
N SER A 154 17.20 1.27 -3.91
CA SER A 154 18.03 0.42 -3.05
C SER A 154 17.25 -0.18 -1.88
N GLY A 155 16.03 0.30 -1.67
CA GLY A 155 15.09 -0.14 -0.63
C GLY A 155 14.72 0.95 0.38
N PRO A 156 13.80 0.64 1.31
CA PRO A 156 13.40 1.59 2.34
C PRO A 156 14.56 1.82 3.32
N HIS A 157 14.82 3.10 3.62
CA HIS A 157 15.82 3.54 4.58
C HIS A 157 15.37 4.77 5.35
N THR A 158 16.07 5.10 6.43
CA THR A 158 15.77 6.26 7.25
C THR A 158 16.74 7.39 6.93
N GLU A 159 16.21 8.57 6.62
CA GLU A 159 16.99 9.77 6.30
C GLU A 159 16.48 10.97 7.12
N VAL A 160 17.41 11.86 7.53
CA VAL A 160 17.06 13.15 8.12
C VAL A 160 16.90 14.17 7.00
N ILE A 161 15.68 14.47 6.65
CA ILE A 161 15.33 15.24 5.46
C ILE A 161 14.31 16.33 5.80
N SER A 162 14.33 17.45 5.05
CA SER A 162 13.32 18.50 5.21
C SER A 162 11.94 18.02 4.68
N VAL A 163 10.87 18.60 5.21
CA VAL A 163 9.50 18.33 4.73
C VAL A 163 9.39 18.61 3.24
N ARG A 164 10.01 19.70 2.75
CA ARG A 164 10.01 20.05 1.33
C ARG A 164 10.73 19.02 0.47
N ASP A 165 11.92 18.58 0.89
CA ASP A 165 12.71 17.63 0.09
C ASP A 165 12.10 16.22 0.13
N SER A 166 11.54 15.82 1.26
CA SER A 166 10.78 14.58 1.39
C SER A 166 9.58 14.57 0.43
N LEU A 167 8.84 15.68 0.38
CA LEU A 167 7.71 15.83 -0.55
C LEU A 167 8.18 15.79 -2.01
N LYS A 168 9.29 16.46 -2.36
CA LYS A 168 9.86 16.39 -3.72
C LYS A 168 10.23 14.95 -4.11
N LYS A 169 10.88 14.20 -3.22
CA LYS A 169 11.21 12.79 -3.47
C LYS A 169 9.94 11.97 -3.70
N SER A 170 8.91 12.17 -2.88
CA SER A 170 7.64 11.48 -3.02
C SER A 170 6.91 11.81 -4.33
N LEU A 171 6.95 13.08 -4.78
CA LEU A 171 6.32 13.53 -6.02
C LEU A 171 7.04 13.01 -7.28
N LEU A 172 8.34 12.76 -7.20
CA LEU A 172 9.12 12.19 -8.29
C LEU A 172 9.09 10.66 -8.33
N LEU A 173 8.68 10.02 -7.25
CA LEU A 173 8.69 8.56 -7.18
C LEU A 173 7.63 7.97 -8.10
N LEU A 174 8.08 7.10 -9.02
CA LEU A 174 7.18 6.36 -9.90
C LEU A 174 6.41 5.29 -9.13
N HIS A 175 5.13 5.22 -9.40
CA HIS A 175 4.23 4.22 -8.85
C HIS A 175 3.60 3.40 -9.97
N ALA A 176 3.45 2.10 -9.73
CA ALA A 176 2.72 1.21 -10.61
C ALA A 176 2.02 0.12 -9.81
N GLY A 177 0.95 -0.42 -10.38
CA GLY A 177 0.29 -1.64 -9.93
C GLY A 177 0.25 -2.67 -11.04
N VAL A 178 0.28 -3.95 -10.67
CA VAL A 178 0.14 -5.07 -11.61
C VAL A 178 -0.88 -6.05 -11.06
N LEU A 179 -1.88 -6.34 -11.89
CA LEU A 179 -2.91 -7.34 -11.61
C LEU A 179 -2.87 -8.40 -12.72
N ALA A 180 -2.74 -9.66 -12.32
CA ALA A 180 -2.87 -10.80 -13.22
C ALA A 180 -4.07 -11.64 -12.80
N LEU A 181 -4.98 -11.86 -13.74
CA LEU A 181 -6.19 -12.65 -13.58
C LEU A 181 -6.16 -13.88 -14.50
N ASP A 182 -6.77 -14.96 -14.05
CA ASP A 182 -7.11 -16.06 -14.90
C ASP A 182 -8.31 -15.66 -15.78
N PRO A 183 -8.20 -15.68 -17.12
CA PRO A 183 -9.25 -15.15 -18.00
C PRO A 183 -10.54 -15.98 -18.00
N HIS A 184 -10.45 -17.25 -17.59
CA HIS A 184 -11.62 -18.16 -17.57
C HIS A 184 -12.38 -18.12 -16.25
N THR A 185 -11.67 -17.93 -15.14
CA THR A 185 -12.25 -18.02 -13.80
C THR A 185 -12.32 -16.67 -13.08
N GLY A 186 -11.62 -15.64 -13.56
CA GLY A 186 -11.45 -14.37 -12.87
C GLY A 186 -10.54 -14.45 -11.65
N ALA A 187 -9.95 -15.60 -11.36
CA ALA A 187 -9.13 -15.82 -10.17
C ALA A 187 -7.86 -14.95 -10.18
N VAL A 188 -7.59 -14.26 -9.09
CA VAL A 188 -6.38 -13.43 -8.93
C VAL A 188 -5.15 -14.34 -8.82
N LYS A 189 -4.21 -14.19 -9.75
CA LYS A 189 -2.95 -14.95 -9.80
C LYS A 189 -1.75 -14.15 -9.31
N ALA A 190 -1.76 -12.82 -9.51
CA ALA A 190 -0.78 -11.91 -8.94
C ALA A 190 -1.41 -10.54 -8.64
N TRP A 191 -0.96 -9.90 -7.56
CA TRP A 191 -1.44 -8.60 -7.12
C TRP A 191 -0.29 -7.78 -6.56
N ILE A 192 0.12 -6.72 -7.25
CA ILE A 192 1.15 -5.79 -6.83
C ILE A 192 0.51 -4.41 -6.76
N GLY A 193 0.11 -3.99 -5.58
CA GLY A 193 -0.56 -2.70 -5.38
C GLY A 193 0.39 -1.51 -5.36
N GLY A 194 1.70 -1.72 -5.37
CA GLY A 194 2.69 -0.64 -5.35
C GLY A 194 4.12 -1.13 -5.26
N ILE A 195 5.05 -0.19 -5.13
CA ILE A 195 6.49 -0.45 -5.14
C ILE A 195 7.05 -0.88 -3.77
N ASP A 196 6.48 -0.37 -2.70
CA ASP A 196 6.85 -0.69 -1.32
C ASP A 196 5.69 -0.39 -0.36
N PHE A 197 5.15 -1.41 0.29
CA PHE A 197 3.99 -1.27 1.16
C PHE A 197 4.27 -0.44 2.43
N ARG A 198 5.50 -0.48 2.94
CA ARG A 198 5.86 0.19 4.20
C ARG A 198 5.84 1.70 4.09
N THR A 199 6.35 2.21 2.96
CA THR A 199 6.44 3.66 2.70
C THR A 199 5.27 4.18 1.88
N GLN A 200 4.64 3.31 1.08
CA GLN A 200 3.56 3.64 0.14
C GLN A 200 2.42 2.61 0.22
N PRO A 201 1.64 2.60 1.33
CA PRO A 201 0.58 1.59 1.51
C PRO A 201 -0.64 1.78 0.59
N TYR A 202 -0.63 2.81 -0.24
CA TYR A 202 -1.72 3.08 -1.18
C TYR A 202 -1.72 2.10 -2.34
N ASP A 203 -2.82 1.35 -2.51
CA ASP A 203 -2.96 0.33 -3.55
C ASP A 203 -3.28 0.96 -4.90
N GLN A 204 -2.33 0.86 -5.84
CA GLN A 204 -2.45 1.43 -7.18
C GLN A 204 -3.44 0.67 -8.07
N ILE A 205 -3.76 -0.60 -7.77
CA ILE A 205 -4.74 -1.39 -8.52
C ILE A 205 -6.14 -0.86 -8.27
N LEU A 206 -6.45 -0.48 -7.02
CA LEU A 206 -7.74 0.08 -6.62
C LEU A 206 -7.85 1.59 -6.82
N ALA A 207 -6.76 2.24 -7.22
CA ALA A 207 -6.73 3.67 -7.44
C ALA A 207 -7.65 4.10 -8.58
N ARG A 208 -8.59 4.98 -8.30
CA ARG A 208 -9.44 5.60 -9.34
C ARG A 208 -8.62 6.63 -10.10
N ARG A 209 -8.56 6.46 -11.41
CA ARG A 209 -7.79 7.32 -12.33
C ARG A 209 -8.61 7.59 -13.59
N GLN A 210 -8.26 8.67 -14.28
CA GLN A 210 -8.74 8.90 -15.64
C GLN A 210 -8.20 7.78 -16.55
N MET A 211 -9.09 7.12 -17.25
CA MET A 211 -8.74 5.97 -18.10
C MET A 211 -8.03 6.39 -19.38
N ALA A 212 -8.28 7.62 -19.86
CA ALA A 212 -7.72 8.15 -21.08
C ALA A 212 -7.81 7.12 -22.24
N SER A 213 -6.75 6.95 -23.03
CA SER A 213 -6.73 6.03 -24.18
C SER A 213 -6.87 4.54 -23.82
N THR A 214 -6.75 4.14 -22.58
CA THR A 214 -6.97 2.74 -22.15
C THR A 214 -8.45 2.35 -22.23
N PHE A 215 -9.36 3.31 -22.37
CA PHE A 215 -10.79 3.07 -22.56
C PHE A 215 -11.17 2.76 -24.03
N LYS A 216 -10.28 3.06 -25.00
CA LYS A 216 -10.57 2.84 -26.43
C LYS A 216 -10.98 1.40 -26.77
N PRO A 217 -10.39 0.33 -26.23
CA PRO A 217 -10.85 -1.02 -26.52
C PRO A 217 -12.32 -1.24 -26.16
N VAL A 218 -12.82 -0.64 -25.07
CA VAL A 218 -14.24 -0.71 -24.69
C VAL A 218 -15.11 0.01 -25.69
N ILE A 219 -14.72 1.22 -26.11
CA ILE A 219 -15.44 2.00 -27.13
C ILE A 219 -15.49 1.23 -28.46
N TYR A 220 -14.35 0.69 -28.90
CA TYR A 220 -14.29 -0.07 -30.15
C TYR A 220 -15.10 -1.37 -30.07
N SER A 221 -15.11 -2.06 -28.96
CA SER A 221 -15.95 -3.24 -28.78
C SER A 221 -17.43 -2.88 -28.90
N ALA A 222 -17.88 -1.81 -28.26
CA ALA A 222 -19.26 -1.35 -28.38
C ALA A 222 -19.62 -0.94 -29.83
N ALA A 223 -18.74 -0.23 -30.52
CA ALA A 223 -18.95 0.15 -31.91
C ALA A 223 -19.08 -1.07 -32.84
N LEU A 224 -18.25 -2.10 -32.64
CA LEU A 224 -18.34 -3.36 -33.39
C LEU A 224 -19.61 -4.13 -33.08
N GLU A 225 -20.08 -4.13 -31.83
CA GLU A 225 -21.35 -4.74 -31.42
C GLU A 225 -22.57 -4.01 -32.06
N ASP A 226 -22.47 -2.70 -32.21
CA ASP A 226 -23.46 -1.88 -32.91
C ASP A 226 -23.44 -2.04 -34.46
N GLY A 227 -22.50 -2.85 -34.98
CA GLY A 227 -22.39 -3.22 -36.38
C GLY A 227 -21.49 -2.32 -37.21
N MET A 228 -20.68 -1.45 -36.59
CA MET A 228 -19.66 -0.64 -37.30
C MET A 228 -18.60 -1.56 -37.92
N ASP A 229 -18.26 -1.33 -39.19
CA ASP A 229 -17.20 -2.08 -39.87
C ASP A 229 -15.81 -1.63 -39.37
N PRO A 230 -14.90 -2.57 -38.98
CA PRO A 230 -13.55 -2.22 -38.57
C PRO A 230 -12.74 -1.43 -39.59
N CYS A 231 -13.13 -1.51 -40.88
CA CYS A 231 -12.48 -0.80 -41.97
C CYS A 231 -13.24 0.47 -42.39
N GLU A 232 -14.26 0.87 -41.64
CA GLU A 232 -14.99 2.10 -41.92
C GLU A 232 -14.14 3.34 -41.62
N TYR A 233 -14.08 4.26 -42.61
CA TYR A 233 -13.38 5.51 -42.45
C TYR A 233 -14.34 6.59 -41.91
N LEU A 234 -13.95 7.18 -40.79
CA LEU A 234 -14.65 8.31 -40.20
C LEU A 234 -13.91 9.61 -40.50
N ASP A 235 -14.65 10.65 -40.83
CA ASP A 235 -14.07 11.98 -41.02
C ASP A 235 -13.52 12.49 -39.67
N ASN A 236 -12.34 13.11 -39.72
CA ASN A 236 -11.69 13.69 -38.55
C ASN A 236 -12.15 15.14 -38.31
N ASP A 237 -13.45 15.34 -38.36
CA ASP A 237 -14.06 16.63 -38.10
C ASP A 237 -14.46 16.78 -36.63
N SER A 238 -14.54 18.04 -36.16
CA SER A 238 -15.06 18.30 -34.82
C SER A 238 -16.56 18.02 -34.77
N VAL A 239 -16.97 17.10 -33.93
CA VAL A 239 -18.39 16.80 -33.72
C VAL A 239 -18.82 17.47 -32.42
N SER A 240 -19.81 18.35 -32.50
CA SER A 240 -20.48 18.92 -31.34
C SER A 240 -21.49 17.91 -30.80
N VAL A 241 -21.33 17.50 -29.53
CA VAL A 241 -22.27 16.63 -28.86
C VAL A 241 -23.08 17.46 -27.87
N GLU A 242 -24.42 17.43 -27.99
CA GLU A 242 -25.30 18.18 -27.09
C GLU A 242 -25.09 17.77 -25.63
N GLY A 243 -24.78 18.74 -24.77
CA GLY A 243 -24.49 18.50 -23.34
C GLY A 243 -23.00 18.31 -22.97
N PHE A 244 -22.09 18.42 -23.96
CA PHE A 244 -20.65 18.48 -23.75
C PHE A 244 -20.12 19.76 -24.34
N ASP A 245 -19.84 20.76 -23.52
CA ASP A 245 -19.12 21.97 -23.92
C ASP A 245 -17.60 21.66 -23.90
N ASP A 246 -16.87 22.13 -24.92
CA ASP A 246 -15.41 22.02 -25.08
C ASP A 246 -14.64 22.76 -23.96
#